data_7d437d476ed7bc0d7fbb797fd916b333
#
_entry.id   7d437d476ed7bc0d7fbb797fd916b333
#
_cell.length_a   1.000
_cell.length_b   1.000
_cell.length_c   1.000
_cell.angle_alpha   90.00
_cell.angle_beta   90.00
_cell.angle_gamma   90.00
#
_symmetry.space_group_name_H-M   'P 1'
#
loop_
_entity.id
_entity.type
_entity.pdbx_description
1 polymer ?
#
loop_
_entity_poly.entity_id
_entity_poly.type
_entity_poly.pdbx_seq_one_letter_code
_entity_poly.pdbx_strand_id
1 'polypeptide(L)'
;MTARLRTILEEVKLEHLLSLFADQGIKDDIILHMTDSDLKELGIAKMGDRKRLLLAFSAPSEYPVNGTVMLEVKGGTLPEDSTFRGLDVPAFEIGKYPVMREEWDWVRVWGLAHGYEIEPCATNGGQPVTAHVSWCEAVKWCNAKSEHEGFRTVYSIKGETYRHGEHGIQEPDIVKANVRSNGYRLPVAPEWEWAARGGPLSEGYKYAPVDMPTPVSAAPLPLQSVGNKAALELGVYLMSDSVWEWCWDKEESGAPLRIRGACWSQTEGSRILTCRFTTSPESRHGLIGFRLARNA
;
A
#
# COMPACT_ATOMS: atom_id res chain seq x y z
N MET A 1 -28.39 3.34 18.90
CA MET A 1 -27.52 3.38 17.72
C MET A 1 -26.10 3.62 18.19
N THR A 2 -25.17 2.83 17.69
CA THR A 2 -23.77 2.87 18.13
C THR A 2 -22.96 3.92 17.34
N ALA A 3 -21.90 4.42 17.94
CA ALA A 3 -21.04 5.43 17.32
C ALA A 3 -20.40 4.89 16.02
N ARG A 4 -20.04 3.59 15.98
CA ARG A 4 -19.42 2.93 14.82
C ARG A 4 -20.31 2.93 13.58
N LEU A 5 -21.58 2.49 13.71
CA LEU A 5 -22.50 2.46 12.57
C LEU A 5 -22.72 3.86 11.98
N ARG A 6 -22.79 4.88 12.83
CA ARG A 6 -22.88 6.27 12.39
C ARG A 6 -21.64 6.67 11.57
N THR A 7 -20.44 6.43 12.11
CA THR A 7 -19.18 6.75 11.43
C THR A 7 -19.09 6.04 10.08
N ILE A 8 -19.42 4.74 10.01
CA ILE A 8 -19.41 3.99 8.75
C ILE A 8 -20.34 4.63 7.71
N LEU A 9 -21.58 4.97 8.10
CA LEU A 9 -22.54 5.56 7.18
C LEU A 9 -22.12 6.96 6.68
N GLU A 10 -21.49 7.75 7.53
CA GLU A 10 -20.89 9.04 7.18
C GLU A 10 -19.73 8.86 6.17
N GLU A 11 -18.82 7.93 6.42
CA GLU A 11 -17.67 7.64 5.56
C GLU A 11 -18.07 7.18 4.16
N VAL A 12 -19.10 6.32 4.08
CA VAL A 12 -19.59 5.84 2.77
C VAL A 12 -20.65 6.74 2.13
N LYS A 13 -20.93 7.92 2.73
CA LYS A 13 -21.92 8.92 2.25
C LYS A 13 -23.35 8.35 2.13
N LEU A 14 -23.76 7.59 3.13
CA LEU A 14 -25.08 6.96 3.22
C LEU A 14 -25.76 7.30 4.55
N GLU A 15 -25.54 8.48 5.11
CA GLU A 15 -26.08 8.99 6.39
C GLU A 15 -27.61 8.96 6.41
N HIS A 16 -28.23 9.10 5.24
CA HIS A 16 -29.69 9.03 5.08
C HIS A 16 -30.28 7.67 5.47
N LEU A 17 -29.47 6.64 5.60
CA LEU A 17 -29.90 5.31 6.04
C LEU A 17 -29.85 5.14 7.56
N LEU A 18 -29.37 6.12 8.31
CA LEU A 18 -29.23 6.05 9.77
C LEU A 18 -30.54 5.68 10.49
N SER A 19 -31.65 6.32 10.11
CA SER A 19 -32.97 6.01 10.69
C SER A 19 -33.39 4.58 10.39
N LEU A 20 -33.14 4.10 9.18
CA LEU A 20 -33.51 2.74 8.75
C LEU A 20 -32.84 1.67 9.61
N PHE A 21 -31.55 1.81 9.88
CA PHE A 21 -30.80 0.88 10.76
C PHE A 21 -31.28 0.99 12.23
N ALA A 22 -31.55 2.21 12.68
CA ALA A 22 -32.02 2.46 14.05
C ALA A 22 -33.41 1.84 14.31
N ASP A 23 -34.34 2.01 13.38
CA ASP A 23 -35.72 1.52 13.47
C ASP A 23 -35.76 -0.03 13.51
N GLN A 24 -34.83 -0.69 12.88
CA GLN A 24 -34.68 -2.14 12.89
C GLN A 24 -33.79 -2.66 14.05
N GLY A 25 -33.30 -1.76 14.91
CA GLY A 25 -32.49 -2.12 16.08
C GLY A 25 -31.13 -2.74 15.76
N ILE A 26 -30.62 -2.51 14.55
CA ILE A 26 -29.35 -3.09 14.09
C ILE A 26 -28.19 -2.40 14.83
N LYS A 27 -27.34 -3.21 15.46
CA LYS A 27 -26.16 -2.78 16.23
C LYS A 27 -24.87 -3.28 15.61
N ASP A 28 -23.73 -2.85 16.15
CA ASP A 28 -22.39 -3.14 15.64
C ASP A 28 -22.05 -4.63 15.55
N ASP A 29 -22.58 -5.44 16.45
CA ASP A 29 -22.42 -6.89 16.46
C ASP A 29 -23.14 -7.57 15.28
N ILE A 30 -24.26 -7.00 14.84
CA ILE A 30 -25.07 -7.53 13.74
C ILE A 30 -24.50 -7.13 12.38
N ILE A 31 -24.01 -5.88 12.22
CA ILE A 31 -23.55 -5.38 10.93
C ILE A 31 -22.40 -6.21 10.34
N LEU A 32 -21.59 -6.86 11.18
CA LEU A 32 -20.49 -7.73 10.75
C LEU A 32 -20.96 -9.02 10.05
N HIS A 33 -22.21 -9.40 10.28
CA HIS A 33 -22.79 -10.63 9.75
C HIS A 33 -23.84 -10.38 8.67
N MET A 34 -24.13 -9.13 8.33
CA MET A 34 -25.12 -8.79 7.32
C MET A 34 -24.69 -9.21 5.92
N THR A 35 -25.63 -9.72 5.16
CA THR A 35 -25.48 -10.12 3.76
C THR A 35 -26.14 -9.13 2.80
N ASP A 36 -25.92 -9.29 1.49
CA ASP A 36 -26.62 -8.49 0.46
C ASP A 36 -28.15 -8.69 0.53
N SER A 37 -28.59 -9.92 0.89
CA SER A 37 -30.01 -10.23 1.08
C SER A 37 -30.59 -9.45 2.25
N ASP A 38 -29.90 -9.41 3.39
CA ASP A 38 -30.36 -8.69 4.58
C ASP A 38 -30.50 -7.19 4.32
N LEU A 39 -29.52 -6.60 3.62
CA LEU A 39 -29.58 -5.19 3.24
C LEU A 39 -30.71 -4.89 2.23
N LYS A 40 -30.99 -5.84 1.35
CA LYS A 40 -32.11 -5.72 0.40
C LYS A 40 -33.45 -5.83 1.13
N GLU A 41 -33.59 -6.76 2.07
CA GLU A 41 -34.78 -6.92 2.94
C GLU A 41 -34.98 -5.70 3.83
N LEU A 42 -33.87 -5.08 4.31
CA LEU A 42 -33.90 -3.82 5.03
C LEU A 42 -34.43 -2.65 4.19
N GLY A 43 -34.54 -2.82 2.86
CA GLY A 43 -35.09 -1.82 1.95
C GLY A 43 -34.04 -1.01 1.18
N ILE A 44 -32.74 -1.40 1.25
CA ILE A 44 -31.69 -0.75 0.48
C ILE A 44 -31.70 -1.27 -0.96
N ALA A 45 -32.45 -0.58 -1.82
CA ALA A 45 -32.71 -1.05 -3.17
C ALA A 45 -31.47 -1.02 -4.09
N LYS A 46 -30.60 0.00 -3.96
CA LYS A 46 -29.43 0.16 -4.83
C LYS A 46 -28.35 -0.85 -4.50
N MET A 47 -27.98 -1.68 -5.46
CA MET A 47 -26.90 -2.65 -5.31
C MET A 47 -25.55 -2.00 -4.96
N GLY A 48 -25.25 -0.83 -5.53
CA GLY A 48 -24.02 -0.10 -5.23
C GLY A 48 -23.93 0.34 -3.77
N ASP A 49 -25.05 0.77 -3.16
CA ASP A 49 -25.10 1.16 -1.76
C ASP A 49 -24.91 -0.05 -0.85
N ARG A 50 -25.56 -1.17 -1.18
CA ARG A 50 -25.39 -2.43 -0.43
C ARG A 50 -23.95 -2.93 -0.48
N LYS A 51 -23.31 -2.92 -1.66
CA LYS A 51 -21.89 -3.30 -1.79
C LYS A 51 -20.97 -2.40 -0.97
N ARG A 52 -21.18 -1.09 -0.99
CA ARG A 52 -20.40 -0.15 -0.16
C ARG A 52 -20.57 -0.44 1.33
N LEU A 53 -21.79 -0.69 1.78
CA LEU A 53 -22.08 -1.04 3.17
C LEU A 53 -21.39 -2.34 3.59
N LEU A 54 -21.52 -3.40 2.81
CA LEU A 54 -20.90 -4.69 3.12
C LEU A 54 -19.38 -4.59 3.21
N LEU A 55 -18.77 -3.80 2.32
CA LEU A 55 -17.34 -3.52 2.38
C LEU A 55 -16.97 -2.75 3.65
N ALA A 56 -17.75 -1.72 4.00
CA ALA A 56 -17.52 -0.92 5.20
C ALA A 56 -17.77 -1.71 6.49
N PHE A 57 -18.75 -2.60 6.51
CA PHE A 57 -19.02 -3.47 7.66
C PHE A 57 -17.89 -4.49 7.90
N SER A 58 -17.28 -4.99 6.83
CA SER A 58 -16.12 -5.90 6.91
C SER A 58 -14.79 -5.19 7.18
N ALA A 59 -14.74 -3.87 7.08
CA ALA A 59 -13.56 -3.11 7.42
C ALA A 59 -13.26 -3.17 8.94
N PRO A 60 -12.00 -3.15 9.34
CA PRO A 60 -11.62 -3.06 10.75
C PRO A 60 -12.34 -1.91 11.45
N SER A 61 -12.73 -2.09 12.70
CA SER A 61 -13.56 -1.14 13.45
C SER A 61 -12.86 0.18 13.80
N GLU A 62 -11.56 0.20 13.65
CA GLU A 62 -10.71 1.36 13.83
C GLU A 62 -9.64 1.34 12.74
N TYR A 63 -9.23 2.52 12.27
CA TYR A 63 -7.99 2.63 11.51
C TYR A 63 -6.91 1.85 12.27
N PRO A 64 -6.14 0.97 11.63
CA PRO A 64 -5.22 0.13 12.37
C PRO A 64 -4.45 1.00 13.36
N VAL A 65 -4.50 0.64 14.64
CA VAL A 65 -3.82 1.39 15.73
C VAL A 65 -2.33 1.59 15.43
N ASN A 66 -1.82 0.78 14.48
CA ASN A 66 -0.51 0.87 13.86
C ASN A 66 -0.61 1.33 12.39
N GLY A 67 -1.41 2.34 12.08
CA GLY A 67 -1.43 2.96 10.74
C GLY A 67 -0.01 3.20 10.22
N THR A 68 0.17 3.44 8.93
CA THR A 68 1.52 3.55 8.33
C THR A 68 2.43 4.44 9.18
N VAL A 69 3.40 3.83 9.85
CA VAL A 69 4.46 4.57 10.51
C VAL A 69 5.46 4.97 9.43
N MET A 70 5.60 6.28 9.21
CA MET A 70 6.61 6.84 8.31
C MET A 70 7.90 7.09 9.08
N LEU A 71 9.03 6.77 8.48
CA LEU A 71 10.36 6.96 9.02
C LEU A 71 11.11 7.97 8.16
N GLU A 72 11.74 8.94 8.78
CA GLU A 72 12.61 9.89 8.09
C GLU A 72 13.90 9.20 7.64
N VAL A 73 14.21 9.32 6.36
CA VAL A 73 15.46 8.86 5.75
C VAL A 73 16.26 10.07 5.30
N LYS A 74 17.37 10.32 5.96
CA LYS A 74 18.27 11.40 5.55
C LYS A 74 18.83 11.13 4.16
N GLY A 75 18.95 12.17 3.35
CA GLY A 75 19.56 12.10 2.04
C GLY A 75 21.04 11.70 2.07
N GLY A 76 21.54 11.28 0.94
CA GLY A 76 22.94 10.92 0.73
C GLY A 76 23.19 10.35 -0.65
N THR A 77 24.40 9.89 -0.90
CA THR A 77 24.84 9.39 -2.20
C THR A 77 24.92 7.88 -2.19
N LEU A 78 24.29 7.23 -3.17
CA LEU A 78 24.33 5.77 -3.32
C LEU A 78 25.74 5.26 -3.60
N PRO A 79 26.19 4.17 -2.93
CA PRO A 79 27.56 3.69 -3.01
C PRO A 79 27.90 3.03 -4.36
N GLU A 80 29.19 2.75 -4.58
CA GLU A 80 29.72 2.21 -5.84
C GLU A 80 29.15 0.84 -6.25
N ASP A 81 28.70 0.03 -5.28
CA ASP A 81 28.10 -1.27 -5.52
C ASP A 81 26.59 -1.19 -5.80
N SER A 82 26.01 0.01 -5.75
CA SER A 82 24.61 0.26 -6.14
C SER A 82 24.41 0.21 -7.65
N THR A 83 23.22 -0.20 -8.08
CA THR A 83 22.77 -0.02 -9.48
C THR A 83 22.60 1.45 -9.87
N PHE A 84 22.49 2.33 -8.89
CA PHE A 84 22.36 3.78 -9.00
C PHE A 84 23.57 4.51 -8.41
N ARG A 85 24.76 3.91 -8.53
CA ARG A 85 26.02 4.45 -7.98
C ARG A 85 26.18 5.92 -8.25
N GLY A 86 26.61 6.67 -7.25
CA GLY A 86 26.88 8.10 -7.35
C GLY A 86 25.63 8.98 -7.48
N LEU A 87 24.42 8.41 -7.48
CA LEU A 87 23.19 9.19 -7.49
C LEU A 87 22.91 9.73 -6.08
N ASP A 88 22.65 11.04 -5.99
CA ASP A 88 22.20 11.68 -4.77
C ASP A 88 20.71 11.43 -4.56
N VAL A 89 20.37 10.90 -3.40
CA VAL A 89 19.00 10.68 -2.93
C VAL A 89 18.66 11.80 -1.95
N PRO A 90 17.65 12.64 -2.24
CA PRO A 90 17.17 13.64 -1.29
C PRO A 90 16.64 13.00 0.01
N ALA A 91 16.49 13.78 1.07
CA ALA A 91 15.76 13.31 2.26
C ALA A 91 14.29 13.05 1.93
N PHE A 92 13.73 11.98 2.49
CA PHE A 92 12.34 11.55 2.29
C PHE A 92 11.85 10.77 3.50
N GLU A 93 10.56 10.49 3.54
CA GLU A 93 9.98 9.55 4.50
C GLU A 93 9.59 8.25 3.80
N ILE A 94 9.76 7.13 4.48
CA ILE A 94 9.40 5.80 3.97
C ILE A 94 8.56 5.04 5.00
N GLY A 95 7.61 4.25 4.52
CA GLY A 95 6.84 3.35 5.36
C GLY A 95 7.72 2.34 6.08
N LYS A 96 7.58 2.25 7.39
CA LYS A 96 8.29 1.27 8.23
C LYS A 96 8.11 -0.16 7.73
N TYR A 97 6.90 -0.47 7.27
CA TYR A 97 6.49 -1.75 6.69
C TYR A 97 5.93 -1.57 5.28
N PRO A 98 5.86 -2.62 4.46
CA PRO A 98 4.96 -2.63 3.31
C PRO A 98 3.53 -2.34 3.75
N VAL A 99 2.69 -1.86 2.85
CA VAL A 99 1.27 -1.61 3.17
C VAL A 99 0.63 -2.90 3.66
N MET A 100 0.02 -2.84 4.83
CA MET A 100 -0.64 -3.98 5.44
C MET A 100 -2.05 -4.13 4.89
N ARG A 101 -2.55 -5.36 4.86
CA ARG A 101 -3.86 -5.67 4.31
C ARG A 101 -5.00 -4.92 4.99
N GLU A 102 -4.97 -4.83 6.31
CA GLU A 102 -6.00 -4.11 7.06
C GLU A 102 -6.04 -2.63 6.68
N GLU A 103 -4.87 -2.03 6.51
CA GLU A 103 -4.76 -0.64 6.06
C GLU A 103 -5.22 -0.46 4.60
N TRP A 104 -4.87 -1.43 3.72
CA TRP A 104 -5.36 -1.44 2.35
C TRP A 104 -6.88 -1.44 2.30
N ASP A 105 -7.53 -2.37 3.01
CA ASP A 105 -8.97 -2.52 3.00
C ASP A 105 -9.67 -1.28 3.58
N TRP A 106 -9.13 -0.69 4.63
CA TRP A 106 -9.65 0.52 5.23
C TRP A 106 -9.64 1.71 4.24
N VAL A 107 -8.48 2.05 3.68
CA VAL A 107 -8.34 3.17 2.73
C VAL A 107 -9.13 2.90 1.45
N ARG A 108 -9.19 1.65 1.01
CA ARG A 108 -9.98 1.24 -0.14
C ARG A 108 -11.47 1.52 0.07
N VAL A 109 -12.03 1.15 1.22
CA VAL A 109 -13.45 1.40 1.54
C VAL A 109 -13.75 2.89 1.51
N TRP A 110 -12.92 3.69 2.15
CA TRP A 110 -13.02 5.14 2.10
C TRP A 110 -12.90 5.66 0.65
N GLY A 111 -11.93 5.17 -0.08
CA GLY A 111 -11.67 5.56 -1.47
C GLY A 111 -12.86 5.29 -2.39
N LEU A 112 -13.51 4.13 -2.28
CA LEU A 112 -14.70 3.80 -3.06
C LEU A 112 -15.82 4.80 -2.84
N ALA A 113 -16.03 5.27 -1.60
CA ALA A 113 -17.01 6.30 -1.29
C ALA A 113 -16.65 7.69 -1.86
N HIS A 114 -15.36 7.90 -2.17
CA HIS A 114 -14.82 9.17 -2.68
C HIS A 114 -14.43 9.10 -4.18
N GLY A 115 -14.96 8.10 -4.91
CA GLY A 115 -14.81 7.99 -6.35
C GLY A 115 -13.52 7.34 -6.84
N TYR A 116 -12.79 6.65 -5.95
CA TYR A 116 -11.64 5.85 -6.34
C TYR A 116 -12.05 4.45 -6.81
N GLU A 117 -11.46 3.99 -7.89
CA GLU A 117 -11.59 2.61 -8.36
C GLU A 117 -10.39 1.80 -7.86
N ILE A 118 -10.58 1.11 -6.75
CA ILE A 118 -9.57 0.27 -6.11
C ILE A 118 -10.19 -1.08 -5.81
N GLU A 119 -9.69 -2.13 -6.45
CA GLU A 119 -10.18 -3.48 -6.27
C GLU A 119 -9.71 -4.12 -4.95
N PRO A 120 -10.43 -5.12 -4.41
CA PRO A 120 -9.94 -5.83 -3.25
C PRO A 120 -8.65 -6.58 -3.57
N CYS A 121 -7.71 -6.61 -2.62
CA CYS A 121 -6.57 -7.50 -2.73
C CYS A 121 -7.02 -8.94 -2.46
N ALA A 122 -6.41 -9.90 -3.14
CA ALA A 122 -6.71 -11.31 -2.89
C ALA A 122 -6.17 -11.75 -1.52
N THR A 123 -6.79 -12.79 -0.95
CA THR A 123 -6.30 -13.40 0.28
C THR A 123 -5.03 -14.21 0.00
N ASN A 124 -3.95 -13.88 0.65
CA ASN A 124 -2.65 -14.51 0.46
C ASN A 124 -2.33 -15.46 1.63
N GLY A 125 -3.12 -16.52 1.78
CA GLY A 125 -2.85 -17.55 2.79
C GLY A 125 -2.71 -17.04 4.24
N GLY A 126 -3.38 -15.91 4.60
CA GLY A 126 -3.29 -15.31 5.93
C GLY A 126 -2.11 -14.35 6.12
N GLN A 127 -1.37 -14.02 5.07
CA GLN A 127 -0.30 -13.03 5.14
C GLN A 127 -0.85 -11.63 5.45
N PRO A 128 -0.25 -10.90 6.39
CA PRO A 128 -0.71 -9.57 6.78
C PRO A 128 -0.37 -8.48 5.75
N VAL A 129 0.62 -8.74 4.87
CA VAL A 129 1.07 -7.77 3.86
C VAL A 129 0.14 -7.80 2.64
N THR A 130 -0.21 -6.62 2.15
CA THR A 130 -0.98 -6.46 0.92
C THR A 130 -0.22 -7.00 -0.28
N ALA A 131 -0.87 -7.85 -1.06
CA ALA A 131 -0.39 -8.36 -2.32
C ALA A 131 -1.53 -8.49 -3.33
N HIS A 132 -1.25 -8.94 -4.56
CA HIS A 132 -2.22 -8.98 -5.66
C HIS A 132 -2.78 -7.59 -6.04
N VAL A 133 -1.97 -6.56 -5.92
CA VAL A 133 -2.33 -5.20 -6.30
C VAL A 133 -1.53 -4.78 -7.54
N SER A 134 -2.19 -4.14 -8.50
CA SER A 134 -1.53 -3.56 -9.65
C SER A 134 -0.85 -2.23 -9.28
N TRP A 135 0.06 -1.77 -10.13
CA TRP A 135 0.68 -0.46 -9.95
C TRP A 135 -0.37 0.67 -9.99
N CYS A 136 -1.31 0.58 -10.93
CA CYS A 136 -2.40 1.57 -11.07
C CYS A 136 -3.24 1.68 -9.80
N GLU A 137 -3.52 0.57 -9.15
CA GLU A 137 -4.25 0.56 -7.89
C GLU A 137 -3.42 1.11 -6.73
N ALA A 138 -2.13 0.76 -6.67
CA ALA A 138 -1.24 1.28 -5.64
C ALA A 138 -1.14 2.81 -5.70
N VAL A 139 -1.03 3.42 -6.89
CA VAL A 139 -0.98 4.89 -7.02
C VAL A 139 -2.31 5.56 -6.73
N LYS A 140 -3.44 4.97 -7.14
CA LYS A 140 -4.79 5.45 -6.77
C LYS A 140 -4.99 5.38 -5.25
N TRP A 141 -4.56 4.28 -4.64
CA TRP A 141 -4.64 4.08 -3.20
C TRP A 141 -3.77 5.10 -2.43
N CYS A 142 -2.57 5.42 -2.91
CA CYS A 142 -1.74 6.49 -2.34
C CYS A 142 -2.47 7.84 -2.34
N ASN A 143 -3.17 8.17 -3.43
CA ASN A 143 -3.99 9.37 -3.49
C ASN A 143 -5.15 9.32 -2.50
N ALA A 144 -5.88 8.21 -2.44
CA ALA A 144 -7.00 8.01 -1.51
C ALA A 144 -6.55 8.18 -0.05
N LYS A 145 -5.43 7.55 0.33
CA LYS A 145 -4.84 7.70 1.66
C LYS A 145 -4.43 9.15 1.94
N SER A 146 -3.83 9.83 0.95
CA SER A 146 -3.43 11.23 1.10
C SER A 146 -4.64 12.12 1.40
N GLU A 147 -5.72 11.99 0.63
CA GLU A 147 -6.94 12.77 0.87
C GLU A 147 -7.61 12.42 2.20
N HIS A 148 -7.68 11.12 2.54
CA HIS A 148 -8.23 10.68 3.81
C HIS A 148 -7.52 11.34 5.01
N GLU A 149 -6.21 11.51 4.94
CA GLU A 149 -5.40 12.11 6.00
C GLU A 149 -5.18 13.63 5.83
N GLY A 150 -5.85 14.27 4.87
CA GLY A 150 -5.79 15.72 4.65
C GLY A 150 -4.53 16.21 3.92
N PHE A 151 -3.78 15.31 3.28
CA PHE A 151 -2.65 15.67 2.43
C PHE A 151 -3.08 15.92 0.99
N ARG A 152 -2.24 16.65 0.25
CA ARG A 152 -2.45 16.84 -1.20
C ARG A 152 -2.08 15.57 -1.95
N THR A 153 -2.91 15.15 -2.90
CA THR A 153 -2.63 14.01 -3.77
C THR A 153 -1.36 14.22 -4.61
N VAL A 154 -0.69 13.13 -4.92
CA VAL A 154 0.54 13.13 -5.71
C VAL A 154 0.27 12.89 -7.19
N TYR A 155 -0.65 12.00 -7.51
CA TYR A 155 -0.83 11.46 -8.85
C TYR A 155 -2.03 12.07 -9.56
N SER A 156 -1.82 12.48 -10.81
CA SER A 156 -2.86 13.11 -11.64
C SER A 156 -2.82 12.62 -13.08
N ILE A 157 -3.96 12.68 -13.76
CA ILE A 157 -4.11 12.53 -15.21
C ILE A 157 -4.74 13.81 -15.72
N LYS A 158 -4.13 14.45 -16.73
CA LYS A 158 -4.60 15.72 -17.33
C LYS A 158 -4.89 16.84 -16.29
N GLY A 159 -4.16 16.82 -15.16
CA GLY A 159 -4.31 17.82 -14.10
C GLY A 159 -5.35 17.46 -13.03
N GLU A 160 -6.18 16.44 -13.23
CA GLU A 160 -7.15 15.95 -12.26
C GLU A 160 -6.56 14.83 -11.41
N THR A 161 -6.95 14.74 -10.14
CA THR A 161 -6.54 13.65 -9.25
C THR A 161 -6.87 12.30 -9.87
N TYR A 162 -5.87 11.42 -9.96
CA TYR A 162 -6.06 10.08 -10.52
C TYR A 162 -6.85 9.20 -9.56
N ARG A 163 -8.15 8.99 -9.86
CA ARG A 163 -9.10 8.21 -9.04
C ARG A 163 -9.64 6.98 -9.76
N HIS A 164 -9.86 7.11 -11.06
CA HIS A 164 -10.50 6.11 -11.92
C HIS A 164 -9.82 6.12 -13.29
N GLY A 165 -10.07 5.11 -14.07
CA GLY A 165 -9.56 4.98 -15.43
C GLY A 165 -9.39 3.52 -15.82
N GLU A 166 -9.33 3.28 -17.13
CA GLU A 166 -9.07 1.95 -17.67
C GLU A 166 -7.63 1.55 -17.34
N HIS A 167 -7.49 0.36 -16.80
CA HIS A 167 -6.20 -0.23 -16.48
C HIS A 167 -5.55 -0.73 -17.78
N GLY A 168 -4.76 0.14 -18.43
CA GLY A 168 -4.05 -0.20 -19.66
C GLY A 168 -2.53 -0.13 -19.51
N ILE A 169 -1.81 -0.83 -20.36
CA ILE A 169 -0.33 -0.83 -20.41
C ILE A 169 0.23 0.60 -20.55
N GLN A 170 -0.53 1.51 -21.17
CA GLN A 170 -0.13 2.90 -21.38
C GLN A 170 -0.43 3.83 -20.18
N GLU A 171 -1.14 3.38 -19.17
CA GLU A 171 -1.55 4.23 -18.05
C GLU A 171 -0.38 4.85 -17.27
N PRO A 172 0.73 4.15 -17.01
CA PRO A 172 1.91 4.78 -16.41
C PRO A 172 2.49 5.95 -17.20
N ASP A 173 2.25 6.01 -18.51
CA ASP A 173 2.77 7.11 -19.33
C ASP A 173 1.96 8.39 -19.21
N ILE A 174 0.68 8.27 -18.93
CA ILE A 174 -0.25 9.41 -18.79
C ILE A 174 -0.37 9.91 -17.36
N VAL A 175 -0.10 9.06 -16.36
CA VAL A 175 -0.09 9.48 -14.95
C VAL A 175 1.12 10.35 -14.68
N LYS A 176 0.90 11.49 -14.06
CA LYS A 176 1.94 12.44 -13.64
C LYS A 176 2.02 12.51 -12.13
N ALA A 177 3.24 12.56 -11.61
CA ALA A 177 3.49 12.78 -10.18
C ALA A 177 3.84 14.24 -9.91
N ASN A 178 3.16 14.83 -8.93
CA ASN A 178 3.55 16.13 -8.40
C ASN A 178 4.64 15.96 -7.34
N VAL A 179 5.88 16.16 -7.72
CA VAL A 179 7.06 16.03 -6.84
C VAL A 179 7.10 17.05 -5.69
N ARG A 180 6.20 18.03 -5.67
CA ARG A 180 6.07 19.02 -4.57
C ARG A 180 4.90 18.73 -3.64
N SER A 181 4.18 17.64 -3.87
CA SER A 181 3.08 17.24 -3.00
C SER A 181 3.65 16.65 -1.70
N ASN A 182 2.91 16.86 -0.60
CA ASN A 182 3.18 16.29 0.71
C ASN A 182 2.39 14.98 0.95
N GLY A 183 1.71 14.47 -0.07
CA GLY A 183 0.94 13.23 0.04
C GLY A 183 1.79 11.97 -0.09
N TYR A 184 1.13 10.85 0.13
CA TYR A 184 1.73 9.52 -0.01
C TYR A 184 1.96 9.17 -1.47
N ARG A 185 3.05 8.47 -1.72
CA ARG A 185 3.48 8.00 -3.04
C ARG A 185 4.22 6.67 -2.95
N LEU A 186 4.47 6.06 -4.09
CA LEU A 186 5.45 5.00 -4.21
C LEU A 186 6.87 5.58 -4.09
N PRO A 187 7.83 4.86 -3.51
CA PRO A 187 9.23 5.23 -3.60
C PRO A 187 9.71 5.13 -5.04
N VAL A 188 10.70 5.93 -5.43
CA VAL A 188 11.50 5.62 -6.60
C VAL A 188 12.54 4.56 -6.25
N ALA A 189 13.01 3.79 -7.24
CA ALA A 189 13.92 2.67 -6.97
C ALA A 189 15.23 3.07 -6.26
N PRO A 190 15.83 4.25 -6.52
CA PRO A 190 16.96 4.75 -5.72
C PRO A 190 16.61 5.00 -4.24
N GLU A 191 15.44 5.58 -3.94
CA GLU A 191 14.99 5.78 -2.55
C GLU A 191 14.77 4.45 -1.84
N TRP A 192 14.12 3.51 -2.54
CA TRP A 192 13.92 2.17 -2.01
C TRP A 192 15.25 1.49 -1.64
N GLU A 193 16.22 1.52 -2.58
CA GLU A 193 17.55 0.92 -2.36
C GLU A 193 18.29 1.62 -1.23
N TRP A 194 18.25 2.96 -1.17
CA TRP A 194 18.89 3.76 -0.14
C TRP A 194 18.36 3.40 1.26
N ALA A 195 17.04 3.33 1.41
CA ALA A 195 16.41 2.93 2.66
C ALA A 195 16.74 1.48 3.04
N ALA A 196 16.71 0.56 2.07
CA ALA A 196 17.02 -0.85 2.28
C ALA A 196 18.48 -1.07 2.71
N ARG A 197 19.40 -0.20 2.31
CA ARG A 197 20.81 -0.19 2.74
C ARG A 197 21.01 0.42 4.13
N GLY A 198 19.98 1.02 4.74
CA GLY A 198 20.09 1.71 6.03
C GLY A 198 20.34 3.22 5.89
N GLY A 199 20.19 3.80 4.71
CA GLY A 199 20.43 5.23 4.45
C GLY A 199 21.89 5.64 4.74
N PRO A 200 22.12 6.74 5.48
CA PRO A 200 23.47 7.20 5.82
C PRO A 200 24.28 6.21 6.67
N LEU A 201 23.61 5.25 7.27
CA LEU A 201 24.21 4.21 8.10
C LEU A 201 24.68 2.99 7.27
N SER A 202 24.56 3.08 5.94
CA SER A 202 24.96 2.01 5.02
C SER A 202 26.43 1.68 5.12
N GLU A 203 26.73 0.43 5.47
CA GLU A 203 28.10 -0.11 5.53
C GLU A 203 28.45 -0.96 4.29
N GLY A 204 27.83 -0.70 3.14
CA GLY A 204 28.11 -1.44 1.91
C GLY A 204 27.49 -2.84 1.85
N TYR A 205 26.35 -3.04 2.45
CA TYR A 205 25.67 -4.33 2.48
C TYR A 205 25.21 -4.79 1.09
N LYS A 206 25.54 -6.02 0.75
CA LYS A 206 25.05 -6.71 -0.46
C LYS A 206 23.58 -7.12 -0.34
N TYR A 207 23.14 -7.41 0.87
CA TYR A 207 21.77 -7.75 1.24
C TYR A 207 21.19 -6.62 2.08
N ALA A 208 19.88 -6.49 2.15
CA ALA A 208 19.30 -5.63 3.17
C ALA A 208 19.85 -6.13 4.51
N PRO A 209 20.38 -5.24 5.36
CA PRO A 209 21.07 -5.64 6.58
C PRO A 209 20.26 -6.54 7.52
N VAL A 210 19.00 -6.74 7.23
CA VAL A 210 18.03 -7.55 7.98
C VAL A 210 17.99 -9.01 7.54
N ASP A 211 18.57 -9.31 6.36
CA ASP A 211 18.28 -10.55 5.67
C ASP A 211 19.44 -11.54 5.81
N MET A 212 19.67 -11.99 7.01
CA MET A 212 20.26 -13.32 7.15
C MET A 212 19.26 -14.33 6.59
N PRO A 213 19.72 -15.27 5.74
CA PRO A 213 18.84 -16.28 5.18
C PRO A 213 18.24 -17.12 6.33
N THR A 214 17.02 -16.81 6.69
CA THR A 214 16.22 -17.77 7.44
C THR A 214 15.88 -18.90 6.49
N PRO A 215 16.07 -20.17 6.86
CA PRO A 215 15.63 -21.29 6.05
C PRO A 215 14.18 -21.08 5.67
N VAL A 216 13.84 -21.32 4.40
CA VAL A 216 12.49 -21.22 3.88
C VAL A 216 11.57 -22.12 4.72
N SER A 217 11.08 -21.58 5.82
CA SER A 217 10.01 -22.18 6.61
C SER A 217 8.72 -21.73 6.00
N ALA A 218 7.88 -22.67 5.61
CA ALA A 218 6.56 -22.44 5.03
C ALA A 218 5.55 -21.77 5.98
N ALA A 219 6.00 -21.27 7.13
CA ALA A 219 5.18 -20.55 8.10
C ALA A 219 5.36 -19.03 7.92
N PRO A 220 4.28 -18.25 7.99
CA PRO A 220 4.37 -16.80 8.02
C PRO A 220 5.23 -16.39 9.23
N LEU A 221 6.36 -15.74 8.98
CA LEU A 221 7.19 -15.23 10.05
C LEU A 221 6.41 -14.13 10.78
N PRO A 222 6.31 -14.19 12.11
CA PRO A 222 5.76 -13.09 12.87
C PRO A 222 6.62 -11.84 12.61
N LEU A 223 5.99 -10.68 12.47
CA LEU A 223 6.59 -9.35 12.23
C LEU A 223 7.76 -8.98 13.18
N GLN A 224 8.08 -9.84 14.15
CA GLN A 224 9.03 -9.60 15.23
C GLN A 224 10.43 -10.23 15.02
N SER A 225 10.65 -10.98 13.96
CA SER A 225 11.82 -11.88 13.94
C SER A 225 12.92 -11.55 12.94
N VAL A 226 13.05 -10.29 12.50
CA VAL A 226 14.10 -9.98 11.52
C VAL A 226 14.88 -8.75 11.97
N GLY A 227 16.13 -8.92 12.33
CA GLY A 227 16.96 -7.86 12.84
C GLY A 227 18.38 -7.85 12.31
N ASN A 228 18.76 -6.79 11.67
CA ASN A 228 20.14 -6.36 11.53
C ASN A 228 20.30 -4.93 12.06
N LYS A 229 21.50 -4.57 12.55
CA LYS A 229 21.76 -3.31 13.24
C LYS A 229 21.40 -2.07 12.44
N ALA A 230 21.74 -1.97 11.15
CA ALA A 230 21.52 -0.75 10.37
C ALA A 230 20.04 -0.56 9.99
N ALA A 231 19.33 -1.63 9.66
CA ALA A 231 17.88 -1.53 9.46
C ALA A 231 17.13 -1.36 10.77
N LEU A 232 17.64 -1.89 11.89
CA LEU A 232 17.13 -1.60 13.22
C LEU A 232 17.33 -0.13 13.60
N GLU A 233 18.44 0.47 13.22
CA GLU A 233 18.70 1.89 13.46
C GLU A 233 17.81 2.79 12.60
N LEU A 234 17.60 2.47 11.31
CA LEU A 234 16.62 3.15 10.46
C LEU A 234 15.18 2.71 10.77
N GLY A 235 14.98 1.50 11.25
CA GLY A 235 13.70 0.95 11.65
C GLY A 235 12.80 0.48 10.50
N VAL A 236 13.32 0.30 9.29
CA VAL A 236 12.59 -0.23 8.12
C VAL A 236 12.64 -1.76 8.12
N TYR A 237 11.51 -2.41 7.82
CA TYR A 237 11.37 -3.87 7.87
C TYR A 237 10.89 -4.47 6.55
N LEU A 238 11.15 -5.77 6.36
CA LEU A 238 10.62 -6.58 5.26
C LEU A 238 11.04 -6.10 3.86
N MET A 239 12.28 -5.64 3.72
CA MET A 239 12.79 -5.14 2.44
C MET A 239 13.19 -6.26 1.45
N SER A 240 13.49 -7.49 1.93
CA SER A 240 14.06 -8.54 1.08
C SER A 240 13.43 -9.93 1.26
N ASP A 241 12.35 -10.09 2.01
CA ASP A 241 11.80 -11.42 2.33
C ASP A 241 10.26 -11.50 2.43
N SER A 242 9.56 -10.48 2.02
CA SER A 242 8.09 -10.40 2.11
C SER A 242 7.44 -10.46 0.74
N VAL A 243 7.37 -9.35 0.07
CA VAL A 243 6.80 -9.19 -1.28
C VAL A 243 7.74 -8.35 -2.12
N TRP A 244 7.67 -8.50 -3.44
CA TRP A 244 8.18 -7.51 -4.37
C TRP A 244 7.39 -6.22 -4.20
N GLU A 245 8.04 -5.08 -4.25
CA GLU A 245 7.42 -3.79 -4.00
C GLU A 245 7.44 -2.91 -5.24
N TRP A 246 6.26 -2.42 -5.64
CA TRP A 246 6.12 -1.45 -6.70
C TRP A 246 6.93 -0.18 -6.43
N CYS A 247 7.67 0.28 -7.44
CA CYS A 247 8.30 1.59 -7.47
C CYS A 247 7.61 2.51 -8.51
N TRP A 248 7.83 3.81 -8.35
CA TRP A 248 7.26 4.80 -9.25
C TRP A 248 7.98 4.86 -10.60
N ASP A 249 9.32 4.72 -10.60
CA ASP A 249 10.13 4.94 -11.79
C ASP A 249 10.02 3.80 -12.81
N LYS A 250 10.11 4.19 -14.06
CA LYS A 250 10.21 3.32 -15.23
C LYS A 250 11.50 3.62 -15.99
N GLU A 251 12.00 2.66 -16.74
CA GLU A 251 13.24 2.84 -17.51
C GLU A 251 13.03 3.77 -18.71
N GLU A 252 11.95 3.54 -19.47
CA GLU A 252 11.58 4.32 -20.66
C GLU A 252 10.06 4.39 -20.81
N SER A 253 9.56 5.26 -21.69
CA SER A 253 8.14 5.32 -22.03
C SER A 253 7.66 3.98 -22.61
N GLY A 254 6.56 3.46 -22.08
CA GLY A 254 6.01 2.15 -22.45
C GLY A 254 6.78 0.95 -21.89
N ALA A 255 7.87 1.18 -21.16
CA ALA A 255 8.62 0.09 -20.51
C ALA A 255 7.86 -0.49 -19.31
N PRO A 256 8.07 -1.78 -18.98
CA PRO A 256 7.58 -2.36 -17.76
C PRO A 256 8.07 -1.60 -16.52
N LEU A 257 7.24 -1.56 -15.49
CA LEU A 257 7.55 -0.85 -14.25
C LEU A 257 8.47 -1.68 -13.37
N ARG A 258 9.28 -0.99 -12.59
CA ARG A 258 10.20 -1.62 -11.65
C ARG A 258 9.50 -2.11 -10.40
N ILE A 259 9.91 -3.29 -9.97
CA ILE A 259 9.66 -3.81 -8.64
C ILE A 259 10.99 -4.08 -7.94
N ARG A 260 11.03 -3.89 -6.65
CA ARG A 260 12.22 -4.02 -5.80
C ARG A 260 11.97 -4.99 -4.67
N GLY A 261 13.04 -5.46 -4.06
CA GLY A 261 12.96 -6.40 -2.94
C GLY A 261 13.10 -7.85 -3.36
N ALA A 262 12.55 -8.74 -2.57
CA ALA A 262 12.43 -10.15 -2.87
C ALA A 262 11.20 -10.72 -2.18
N CYS A 263 10.62 -11.77 -2.74
CA CYS A 263 9.50 -12.44 -2.12
C CYS A 263 9.94 -13.66 -1.31
N TRP A 264 9.10 -14.07 -0.38
CA TRP A 264 9.30 -15.21 0.50
C TRP A 264 9.54 -16.55 -0.24
N SER A 265 9.16 -16.65 -1.52
CA SER A 265 9.32 -17.88 -2.30
C SER A 265 10.66 -17.99 -3.06
N GLN A 266 11.54 -16.98 -2.93
CA GLN A 266 12.78 -16.92 -3.70
C GLN A 266 13.99 -17.52 -2.96
N THR A 267 14.94 -18.00 -3.77
CA THR A 267 16.23 -18.51 -3.28
C THR A 267 17.14 -17.37 -2.83
N GLU A 268 18.11 -17.67 -1.98
CA GLU A 268 19.06 -16.72 -1.39
C GLU A 268 19.71 -15.77 -2.40
N GLY A 269 20.09 -16.25 -3.57
CA GLY A 269 20.74 -15.43 -4.61
C GLY A 269 19.87 -14.33 -5.20
N SER A 270 18.55 -14.40 -5.06
CA SER A 270 17.59 -13.42 -5.57
C SER A 270 17.23 -12.32 -4.57
N ARG A 271 17.75 -12.41 -3.33
CA ARG A 271 17.46 -11.46 -2.23
C ARG A 271 18.44 -10.30 -2.15
N ILE A 272 19.28 -10.14 -3.15
CA ILE A 272 20.30 -9.08 -3.20
C ILE A 272 19.60 -7.72 -3.36
N LEU A 273 20.06 -6.70 -2.63
CA LEU A 273 19.50 -5.33 -2.67
C LEU A 273 19.49 -4.71 -4.05
N THR A 274 20.44 -5.09 -4.90
CA THR A 274 20.49 -4.63 -6.29
C THR A 274 19.55 -5.41 -7.21
N CYS A 275 18.87 -6.45 -6.71
CA CYS A 275 17.94 -7.24 -7.49
C CYS A 275 16.74 -6.36 -7.89
N ARG A 276 16.45 -6.37 -9.18
CA ARG A 276 15.36 -5.63 -9.78
C ARG A 276 14.68 -6.48 -10.84
N PHE A 277 13.38 -6.38 -10.88
CA PHE A 277 12.59 -6.93 -11.96
C PHE A 277 11.67 -5.87 -12.52
N THR A 278 11.17 -6.13 -13.70
CA THR A 278 10.16 -5.32 -14.33
C THR A 278 8.95 -6.17 -14.64
N THR A 279 7.77 -5.59 -14.51
CA THR A 279 6.52 -6.27 -14.83
C THR A 279 5.49 -5.29 -15.36
N SER A 280 4.44 -5.81 -16.00
CA SER A 280 3.34 -4.97 -16.48
C SER A 280 2.67 -4.22 -15.33
N PRO A 281 2.27 -2.95 -15.53
CA PRO A 281 1.54 -2.17 -14.52
C PRO A 281 0.22 -2.79 -14.09
N GLU A 282 -0.35 -3.68 -14.92
CA GLU A 282 -1.58 -4.42 -14.63
C GLU A 282 -1.34 -5.70 -13.83
N SER A 283 -0.08 -6.11 -13.67
CA SER A 283 0.25 -7.36 -12.99
C SER A 283 -0.29 -7.36 -11.57
N ARG A 284 -1.11 -8.36 -11.29
CA ARG A 284 -1.64 -8.66 -9.95
C ARG A 284 -1.12 -10.03 -9.55
N HIS A 285 -0.07 -10.05 -8.78
CA HIS A 285 0.56 -11.30 -8.37
C HIS A 285 0.65 -11.38 -6.84
N GLY A 286 0.46 -12.58 -6.29
CA GLY A 286 0.49 -12.83 -4.85
C GLY A 286 1.81 -12.53 -4.16
N LEU A 287 2.81 -12.18 -4.92
CA LEU A 287 4.15 -11.84 -4.44
C LEU A 287 4.50 -10.35 -4.68
N ILE A 288 3.56 -9.53 -5.15
CA ILE A 288 3.80 -8.11 -5.45
C ILE A 288 2.85 -7.26 -4.63
N GLY A 289 3.42 -6.43 -3.79
CA GLY A 289 2.77 -5.40 -2.99
C GLY A 289 3.47 -4.05 -3.18
N PHE A 290 3.45 -3.20 -2.16
CA PHE A 290 4.14 -1.91 -2.18
C PHE A 290 4.35 -1.36 -0.77
N ARG A 291 5.22 -0.38 -0.66
CA ARG A 291 5.32 0.48 0.53
C ARG A 291 5.17 1.94 0.17
N LEU A 292 4.94 2.74 1.17
CA LEU A 292 4.74 4.18 1.00
C LEU A 292 6.06 4.93 1.10
N ALA A 293 6.13 6.02 0.36
CA ALA A 293 7.09 7.09 0.56
C ALA A 293 6.33 8.43 0.64
N ARG A 294 7.01 9.46 1.13
CA ARG A 294 6.53 10.83 1.15
C ARG A 294 7.73 11.78 1.10
N ASN A 295 7.53 12.97 0.56
CA ASN A 295 8.58 14.00 0.61
C ASN A 295 8.75 14.50 2.05
N ALA A 296 9.99 14.71 2.49
CA ALA A 296 10.32 15.26 3.80
C ALA A 296 9.95 16.74 3.92
#